data_178248832456374cf97f222358cc8bc9
#
_entry.id   178248832456374cf97f222358cc8bc9
#
_cell.length_a   1.000
_cell.length_b   1.000
_cell.length_c   1.000
_cell.angle_alpha   90.00
_cell.angle_beta   90.00
_cell.angle_gamma   90.00
#
_symmetry.space_group_name_H-M   'P 1'
#
loop_
_entity.id
_entity.type
_entity.pdbx_description
1 polymer ?
#
loop_
_entity_poly.entity_id
_entity_poly.type
_entity_poly.pdbx_seq_one_letter_code
_entity_poly.pdbx_strand_id
1 'polypeptide(L)'
;MKTIVVTLDKEHPDGEAILRAGEIIKAGGLVAFPTETVYGLGGDALNPESSRKIYAAKGRPSDNPLIVHICRWEDIYKIADPVPEIAQRLAARFWPGPLTMILNKTALVPKETTGGLDTVAVRFPSDSIAQRFICAAGGFVAAPSANTSGRPSPTLAQYVKEDMDGRIEMILDGGEEVGIGLESTIVDLTGDIPMILRPGYVTQKMLEEVANQVDVDKTILDANCHLRPKAPGMRYRHYAPKGDLTIIEGAQDAVKEAICEKSRQATADGHRVGIIATDETMESYRQNSNAASIKSVGSRLDEAAVGRSLYRILREFDDENLDILFSESFAESGFGQAIMNRLLKAAGHHVEQV
;
A
#
# COMPACT_ATOMS: atom_id res chain seq x y z
N MET A 1 -5.15 -17.48 -19.72
CA MET A 1 -3.71 -17.62 -19.38
C MET A 1 -3.62 -18.26 -17.99
N LYS A 2 -2.61 -19.07 -17.69
CA LYS A 2 -2.39 -19.61 -16.34
C LYS A 2 -1.26 -18.81 -15.69
N THR A 3 -1.50 -18.20 -14.54
CA THR A 3 -0.46 -17.49 -13.79
C THR A 3 0.47 -18.49 -13.10
N ILE A 4 1.79 -18.30 -13.24
CA ILE A 4 2.81 -19.14 -12.61
C ILE A 4 3.13 -18.53 -11.24
N VAL A 5 3.09 -19.32 -10.19
CA VAL A 5 3.54 -18.90 -8.85
C VAL A 5 4.85 -19.60 -8.53
N VAL A 6 5.87 -18.81 -8.14
CA VAL A 6 7.19 -19.32 -7.76
C VAL A 6 7.54 -18.80 -6.38
N THR A 7 7.62 -19.68 -5.41
CA THR A 7 8.07 -19.34 -4.05
C THR A 7 9.58 -19.23 -4.02
N LEU A 8 10.08 -18.13 -3.46
CA LEU A 8 11.50 -17.79 -3.36
C LEU A 8 11.92 -17.70 -1.89
N ASP A 9 13.10 -18.21 -1.60
CA ASP A 9 13.79 -17.94 -0.34
C ASP A 9 14.35 -16.50 -0.37
N LYS A 10 14.08 -15.70 0.66
CA LYS A 10 14.57 -14.31 0.74
C LYS A 10 16.08 -14.21 0.94
N GLU A 11 16.67 -15.17 1.62
CA GLU A 11 18.13 -15.19 1.87
C GLU A 11 18.88 -15.68 0.64
N HIS A 12 18.34 -16.68 -0.04
CA HIS A 12 18.93 -17.32 -1.22
C HIS A 12 17.93 -17.41 -2.38
N PRO A 13 17.48 -16.25 -2.95
CA PRO A 13 16.48 -16.28 -4.01
C PRO A 13 17.00 -17.02 -5.25
N ASP A 14 16.16 -17.90 -5.79
CA ASP A 14 16.46 -18.62 -7.04
C ASP A 14 16.71 -17.63 -8.19
N GLY A 15 17.97 -17.60 -8.64
CA GLY A 15 18.41 -16.68 -9.70
C GLY A 15 17.74 -16.96 -11.05
N GLU A 16 17.43 -18.22 -11.38
CA GLU A 16 16.79 -18.60 -12.64
C GLU A 16 15.33 -18.09 -12.68
N ALA A 17 14.59 -18.25 -11.58
CA ALA A 17 13.24 -17.73 -11.47
C ALA A 17 13.18 -16.20 -11.58
N ILE A 18 14.15 -15.50 -10.96
CA ILE A 18 14.26 -14.03 -11.05
C ILE A 18 14.61 -13.58 -12.48
N LEU A 19 15.54 -14.25 -13.14
CA LEU A 19 15.89 -13.95 -14.54
C LEU A 19 14.70 -14.16 -15.47
N ARG A 20 13.97 -15.28 -15.31
CA ARG A 20 12.74 -15.56 -16.05
C ARG A 20 11.67 -14.47 -15.83
N ALA A 21 11.48 -14.02 -14.60
CA ALA A 21 10.56 -12.92 -14.30
C ALA A 21 11.00 -11.62 -14.99
N GLY A 22 12.30 -11.32 -15.00
CA GLY A 22 12.87 -10.18 -15.72
C GLY A 22 12.62 -10.25 -17.24
N GLU A 23 12.78 -11.41 -17.86
CA GLU A 23 12.49 -11.61 -19.29
C GLU A 23 11.00 -11.42 -19.62
N ILE A 24 10.08 -11.82 -18.72
CA ILE A 24 8.65 -11.55 -18.87
C ILE A 24 8.39 -10.05 -18.95
N ILE A 25 9.00 -9.24 -18.06
CA ILE A 25 8.86 -7.76 -18.07
C ILE A 25 9.42 -7.18 -19.37
N LYS A 26 10.61 -7.58 -19.79
CA LYS A 26 11.24 -7.11 -21.06
C LYS A 26 10.40 -7.47 -22.28
N ALA A 27 9.69 -8.58 -22.24
CA ALA A 27 8.73 -8.97 -23.28
C ALA A 27 7.39 -8.23 -23.20
N GLY A 28 7.22 -7.29 -22.26
CA GLY A 28 5.99 -6.52 -22.07
C GLY A 28 4.89 -7.27 -21.31
N GLY A 29 5.21 -8.35 -20.59
CA GLY A 29 4.34 -9.06 -19.66
C GLY A 29 4.30 -8.43 -18.29
N LEU A 30 3.52 -9.02 -17.35
CA LEU A 30 3.33 -8.54 -15.99
C LEU A 30 3.77 -9.58 -14.96
N VAL A 31 4.46 -9.12 -13.92
CA VAL A 31 4.92 -9.96 -12.80
C VAL A 31 4.55 -9.30 -11.48
N ALA A 32 3.89 -10.02 -10.59
CA ALA A 32 3.73 -9.56 -9.22
C ALA A 32 4.94 -9.99 -8.37
N PHE A 33 5.39 -9.12 -7.46
CA PHE A 33 6.59 -9.31 -6.66
C PHE A 33 6.46 -8.73 -5.26
N PRO A 34 7.09 -9.34 -4.24
CA PRO A 34 7.11 -8.81 -2.88
C PRO A 34 7.95 -7.54 -2.80
N THR A 35 7.59 -6.66 -1.85
CA THR A 35 8.45 -5.59 -1.35
C THR A 35 8.39 -5.58 0.16
N GLU A 36 9.18 -4.74 0.85
CA GLU A 36 9.10 -4.57 2.30
C GLU A 36 7.77 -3.95 2.76
N THR A 37 6.98 -3.37 1.84
CA THR A 37 5.70 -2.69 2.13
C THR A 37 4.47 -3.53 1.79
N VAL A 38 4.20 -3.75 0.52
CA VAL A 38 3.12 -4.58 -0.04
C VAL A 38 3.58 -5.22 -1.33
N TYR A 39 2.89 -6.23 -1.83
CA TYR A 39 3.17 -6.77 -3.16
C TYR A 39 2.90 -5.74 -4.26
N GLY A 40 3.84 -5.60 -5.19
CA GLY A 40 3.74 -4.77 -6.39
C GLY A 40 3.32 -5.57 -7.62
N LEU A 41 2.51 -4.98 -8.51
CA LEU A 41 2.22 -5.51 -9.84
C LEU A 41 3.12 -4.81 -10.86
N GLY A 42 4.18 -5.47 -11.30
CA GLY A 42 5.24 -4.92 -12.15
C GLY A 42 4.96 -5.06 -13.65
N GLY A 43 5.32 -4.01 -14.38
CA GLY A 43 5.49 -3.97 -15.82
C GLY A 43 6.65 -3.05 -16.21
N ASP A 44 7.12 -3.10 -17.46
CA ASP A 44 8.19 -2.22 -17.94
C ASP A 44 7.74 -0.76 -17.85
N ALA A 45 8.44 0.04 -17.03
CA ALA A 45 8.09 1.45 -16.78
C ALA A 45 8.29 2.34 -18.01
N LEU A 46 9.12 1.92 -18.94
CA LEU A 46 9.46 2.67 -20.15
C LEU A 46 8.62 2.26 -21.35
N ASN A 47 7.77 1.23 -21.22
CA ASN A 47 6.87 0.75 -22.25
C ASN A 47 5.41 1.19 -21.96
N PRO A 48 4.81 2.07 -22.76
CA PRO A 48 3.43 2.53 -22.56
C PRO A 48 2.40 1.39 -22.58
N GLU A 49 2.63 0.31 -23.37
CA GLU A 49 1.73 -0.83 -23.41
C GLU A 49 1.75 -1.65 -22.11
N SER A 50 2.91 -1.76 -21.45
CA SER A 50 3.00 -2.41 -20.13
C SER A 50 2.19 -1.65 -19.08
N SER A 51 2.24 -0.30 -19.09
CA SER A 51 1.41 0.52 -18.21
C SER A 51 -0.08 0.31 -18.46
N ARG A 52 -0.52 0.27 -19.72
CA ARG A 52 -1.93 -0.03 -20.09
C ARG A 52 -2.37 -1.42 -19.60
N LYS A 53 -1.51 -2.43 -19.72
CA LYS A 53 -1.78 -3.78 -19.20
C LYS A 53 -1.93 -3.79 -17.68
N ILE A 54 -1.09 -3.03 -16.93
CA ILE A 54 -1.22 -2.89 -15.46
C ILE A 54 -2.60 -2.32 -15.11
N TYR A 55 -3.02 -1.22 -15.76
CA TYR A 55 -4.33 -0.62 -15.52
C TYR A 55 -5.47 -1.59 -15.82
N ALA A 56 -5.37 -2.30 -16.94
CA ALA A 56 -6.39 -3.29 -17.37
C ALA A 56 -6.47 -4.47 -16.40
N ALA A 57 -5.34 -5.07 -15.99
CA ALA A 57 -5.31 -6.20 -15.07
C ALA A 57 -5.94 -5.88 -13.72
N LYS A 58 -5.77 -4.63 -13.23
CA LYS A 58 -6.32 -4.15 -11.94
C LYS A 58 -7.74 -3.60 -12.05
N GLY A 59 -8.24 -3.25 -13.22
CA GLY A 59 -9.42 -2.40 -13.35
C GLY A 59 -9.19 -1.00 -12.76
N ARG A 60 -7.95 -0.46 -12.89
CA ARG A 60 -7.53 0.82 -12.32
C ARG A 60 -7.72 1.96 -13.32
N PRO A 61 -8.23 3.13 -12.90
CA PRO A 61 -8.25 4.32 -13.75
C PRO A 61 -6.84 4.71 -14.22
N SER A 62 -6.69 5.03 -15.51
CA SER A 62 -5.39 5.33 -16.13
C SER A 62 -4.83 6.72 -15.80
N ASP A 63 -5.63 7.60 -15.19
CA ASP A 63 -5.22 8.90 -14.66
C ASP A 63 -4.57 8.83 -13.26
N ASN A 64 -4.51 7.62 -12.66
CA ASN A 64 -3.90 7.39 -11.37
C ASN A 64 -2.46 6.86 -11.57
N PRO A 65 -1.40 7.70 -11.39
CA PRO A 65 -0.04 7.38 -11.80
C PRO A 65 0.52 6.12 -11.16
N LEU A 66 1.54 5.52 -11.79
CA LEU A 66 2.30 4.39 -11.29
C LEU A 66 3.59 4.89 -10.62
N ILE A 67 4.15 4.08 -9.72
CA ILE A 67 5.47 4.34 -9.13
C ILE A 67 6.50 3.56 -9.92
N VAL A 68 7.55 4.21 -10.39
CA VAL A 68 8.71 3.57 -11.03
C VAL A 68 9.67 3.10 -9.94
N HIS A 69 9.88 1.79 -9.89
CA HIS A 69 10.84 1.16 -8.99
C HIS A 69 12.18 1.00 -9.69
N ILE A 70 13.25 1.38 -9.00
CA ILE A 70 14.64 1.25 -9.47
C ILE A 70 15.42 0.31 -8.55
N CYS A 71 16.55 -0.20 -9.03
CA CYS A 71 17.44 -1.06 -8.23
C CYS A 71 18.86 -0.49 -8.05
N ARG A 72 19.11 0.71 -8.56
CA ARG A 72 20.36 1.45 -8.39
C ARG A 72 20.04 2.94 -8.28
N TRP A 73 20.74 3.62 -7.39
CA TRP A 73 20.55 5.07 -7.22
C TRP A 73 20.74 5.86 -8.53
N GLU A 74 21.77 5.50 -9.30
CA GLU A 74 22.18 6.21 -10.51
C GLU A 74 21.08 6.20 -11.60
N ASP A 75 20.18 5.22 -11.57
CA ASP A 75 19.09 5.10 -12.53
C ASP A 75 18.07 6.25 -12.40
N ILE A 76 18.02 6.94 -11.25
CA ILE A 76 17.12 8.08 -11.04
C ILE A 76 17.41 9.20 -12.06
N TYR A 77 18.68 9.47 -12.39
CA TYR A 77 19.09 10.53 -13.33
C TYR A 77 18.67 10.25 -14.77
N LYS A 78 18.27 9.04 -15.12
CA LYS A 78 17.75 8.71 -16.44
C LYS A 78 16.27 9.09 -16.59
N ILE A 79 15.52 9.02 -15.48
CA ILE A 79 14.06 9.18 -15.48
C ILE A 79 13.56 10.47 -14.83
N ALA A 80 14.41 11.19 -14.11
CA ALA A 80 14.09 12.47 -13.45
C ALA A 80 15.17 13.54 -13.72
N ASP A 81 14.75 14.78 -13.99
CA ASP A 81 15.61 15.93 -14.21
C ASP A 81 14.85 17.24 -13.95
N PRO A 82 15.35 18.13 -13.05
CA PRO A 82 16.53 17.93 -12.20
C PRO A 82 16.26 16.99 -11.03
N VAL A 83 17.34 16.35 -10.49
CA VAL A 83 17.32 15.65 -9.21
C VAL A 83 17.88 16.60 -8.16
N PRO A 84 17.04 17.25 -7.32
CA PRO A 84 17.49 18.24 -6.36
C PRO A 84 18.34 17.62 -5.24
N GLU A 85 19.17 18.44 -4.58
CA GLU A 85 20.05 17.99 -3.49
C GLU A 85 19.25 17.34 -2.35
N ILE A 86 18.05 17.85 -2.05
CA ILE A 86 17.20 17.27 -1.03
C ILE A 86 16.80 15.81 -1.36
N ALA A 87 16.59 15.48 -2.63
CA ALA A 87 16.32 14.09 -3.04
C ALA A 87 17.53 13.18 -2.76
N GLN A 88 18.74 13.66 -2.98
CA GLN A 88 19.97 12.90 -2.69
C GLN A 88 20.13 12.66 -1.17
N ARG A 89 19.86 13.68 -0.34
CA ARG A 89 19.92 13.59 1.12
C ARG A 89 18.86 12.61 1.67
N LEU A 90 17.63 12.70 1.18
CA LEU A 90 16.54 11.78 1.54
C LEU A 90 16.84 10.34 1.10
N ALA A 91 17.37 10.14 -0.10
CA ALA A 91 17.80 8.85 -0.58
C ALA A 91 18.93 8.26 0.28
N ALA A 92 19.94 9.03 0.62
CA ALA A 92 21.03 8.57 1.48
C ALA A 92 20.56 8.09 2.86
N ARG A 93 19.44 8.61 3.36
CA ARG A 93 18.87 8.24 4.67
C ARG A 93 17.84 7.11 4.60
N PHE A 94 17.03 7.05 3.54
CA PHE A 94 15.83 6.21 3.48
C PHE A 94 15.79 5.22 2.32
N TRP A 95 16.77 5.21 1.42
CA TRP A 95 16.90 4.26 0.33
C TRP A 95 18.11 3.34 0.50
N PRO A 96 17.98 2.06 0.15
CA PRO A 96 16.73 1.36 -0.23
C PRO A 96 15.72 1.33 0.92
N GLY A 97 14.42 1.56 0.61
CA GLY A 97 13.41 1.57 1.65
C GLY A 97 12.02 2.12 1.24
N PRO A 98 11.15 2.34 2.25
CA PRO A 98 9.74 2.63 2.06
C PRO A 98 9.44 4.12 1.81
N LEU A 99 10.30 4.82 1.06
CA LEU A 99 10.12 6.21 0.63
C LEU A 99 9.96 6.26 -0.89
N THR A 100 8.95 6.97 -1.37
CA THR A 100 8.74 7.33 -2.77
C THR A 100 8.90 8.83 -2.92
N MET A 101 9.71 9.26 -3.88
CA MET A 101 9.92 10.67 -4.21
C MET A 101 9.30 11.01 -5.55
N ILE A 102 8.55 12.13 -5.62
CA ILE A 102 8.02 12.67 -6.87
C ILE A 102 8.96 13.77 -7.36
N LEU A 103 9.37 13.66 -8.63
CA LEU A 103 10.30 14.53 -9.31
C LEU A 103 9.77 14.89 -10.71
N ASN A 104 10.30 15.93 -11.34
CA ASN A 104 10.04 16.18 -12.74
C ASN A 104 10.62 15.06 -13.60
N LYS A 105 9.83 14.51 -14.52
CA LYS A 105 10.25 13.38 -15.36
C LYS A 105 11.07 13.83 -16.57
N THR A 106 11.96 12.97 -17.03
CA THR A 106 12.55 13.09 -18.38
C THR A 106 11.57 12.59 -19.46
N ALA A 107 11.91 12.84 -20.71
CA ALA A 107 11.14 12.32 -21.85
C ALA A 107 11.17 10.78 -21.97
N LEU A 108 12.08 10.12 -21.29
CA LEU A 108 12.23 8.65 -21.28
C LEU A 108 11.00 7.96 -20.67
N VAL A 109 10.35 8.58 -19.67
CA VAL A 109 9.18 8.00 -19.00
C VAL A 109 7.90 8.35 -19.76
N PRO A 110 7.14 7.36 -20.26
CA PRO A 110 5.89 7.60 -20.98
C PRO A 110 4.82 8.26 -20.12
N LYS A 111 3.91 9.01 -20.74
CA LYS A 111 2.77 9.63 -20.06
C LYS A 111 1.79 8.60 -19.50
N GLU A 112 1.70 7.44 -20.12
CA GLU A 112 0.90 6.32 -19.61
C GLU A 112 1.37 5.84 -18.23
N THR A 113 2.68 5.81 -18.00
CA THR A 113 3.25 5.44 -16.70
C THR A 113 2.94 6.48 -15.62
N THR A 114 2.94 7.76 -15.99
CA THR A 114 2.73 8.87 -15.05
C THR A 114 1.28 9.34 -14.99
N GLY A 115 0.33 8.60 -15.58
CA GLY A 115 -1.09 9.02 -15.61
C GLY A 115 -1.28 10.36 -16.34
N GLY A 116 -0.39 10.71 -17.27
CA GLY A 116 -0.39 11.96 -18.04
C GLY A 116 0.23 13.15 -17.32
N LEU A 117 0.89 12.96 -16.17
CA LEU A 117 1.61 14.02 -15.44
C LEU A 117 3.02 14.23 -16.05
N ASP A 118 3.58 15.40 -15.82
CA ASP A 118 4.98 15.74 -16.17
C ASP A 118 5.95 15.43 -15.01
N THR A 119 5.48 14.71 -13.99
CA THR A 119 6.24 14.23 -12.85
C THR A 119 6.28 12.70 -12.83
N VAL A 120 7.29 12.13 -12.18
CA VAL A 120 7.46 10.69 -11.97
C VAL A 120 7.64 10.42 -10.48
N ALA A 121 6.92 9.41 -9.97
CA ALA A 121 7.13 8.88 -8.64
C ALA A 121 8.18 7.76 -8.71
N VAL A 122 9.26 7.87 -7.95
CA VAL A 122 10.40 6.94 -7.98
C VAL A 122 10.61 6.33 -6.60
N ARG A 123 10.89 5.01 -6.56
CA ARG A 123 11.19 4.30 -5.33
C ARG A 123 12.32 3.28 -5.54
N PHE A 124 13.17 3.12 -4.53
CA PHE A 124 14.17 2.06 -4.45
C PHE A 124 13.81 1.15 -3.25
N PRO A 125 13.12 0.02 -3.46
CA PRO A 125 12.68 -0.87 -2.37
C PRO A 125 13.86 -1.57 -1.70
N SER A 126 13.70 -1.94 -0.41
CA SER A 126 14.75 -2.64 0.35
C SER A 126 14.65 -4.18 0.28
N ASP A 127 13.55 -4.73 -0.21
CA ASP A 127 13.37 -6.17 -0.35
C ASP A 127 14.35 -6.76 -1.37
N SER A 128 15.05 -7.82 -1.01
CA SER A 128 16.12 -8.42 -1.83
C SER A 128 15.60 -9.07 -3.12
N ILE A 129 14.40 -9.67 -3.09
CA ILE A 129 13.76 -10.25 -4.27
C ILE A 129 13.37 -9.12 -5.22
N ALA A 130 12.75 -8.04 -4.70
CA ALA A 130 12.39 -6.87 -5.49
C ALA A 130 13.61 -6.27 -6.20
N GLN A 131 14.71 -6.02 -5.48
CA GLN A 131 15.91 -5.43 -6.06
C GLN A 131 16.49 -6.28 -7.20
N ARG A 132 16.66 -7.58 -6.97
CA ARG A 132 17.20 -8.51 -7.98
C ARG A 132 16.27 -8.60 -9.19
N PHE A 133 14.94 -8.69 -8.96
CA PHE A 133 13.94 -8.72 -10.02
C PHE A 133 13.94 -7.44 -10.86
N ILE A 134 13.94 -6.25 -10.22
CA ILE A 134 13.97 -4.97 -10.94
C ILE A 134 15.23 -4.85 -11.79
N CYS A 135 16.40 -5.25 -11.24
CA CYS A 135 17.64 -5.29 -12.02
C CYS A 135 17.57 -6.24 -13.21
N ALA A 136 17.04 -7.46 -13.02
CA ALA A 136 16.86 -8.44 -14.10
C ALA A 136 15.87 -7.95 -15.17
N ALA A 137 14.88 -7.15 -14.79
CA ALA A 137 13.90 -6.54 -15.67
C ALA A 137 14.41 -5.33 -16.48
N GLY A 138 15.68 -4.93 -16.28
CA GLY A 138 16.28 -3.79 -17.00
C GLY A 138 16.35 -2.49 -16.17
N GLY A 139 16.04 -2.53 -14.88
CA GLY A 139 16.24 -1.44 -13.92
C GLY A 139 15.06 -0.51 -13.70
N PHE A 140 13.97 -0.61 -14.50
CA PHE A 140 12.82 0.28 -14.41
C PHE A 140 11.51 -0.51 -14.44
N VAL A 141 10.88 -0.71 -13.28
CA VAL A 141 9.60 -1.43 -13.17
C VAL A 141 8.53 -0.48 -12.63
N ALA A 142 7.50 -0.21 -13.42
CA ALA A 142 6.31 0.50 -12.95
C ALA A 142 5.44 -0.46 -12.15
N ALA A 143 5.14 -0.11 -10.90
CA ALA A 143 4.33 -0.99 -10.06
C ALA A 143 3.41 -0.21 -9.10
N PRO A 144 2.08 -0.39 -9.19
CA PRO A 144 1.13 -0.19 -8.10
C PRO A 144 1.09 -1.46 -7.22
N SER A 145 0.30 -1.46 -6.14
CA SER A 145 0.00 -2.68 -5.38
C SER A 145 -0.66 -3.76 -6.23
N ALA A 146 -0.43 -5.04 -5.93
CA ALA A 146 -0.85 -6.18 -6.76
C ALA A 146 -2.27 -6.69 -6.46
N ASN A 147 -3.24 -5.79 -6.21
CA ASN A 147 -4.66 -6.09 -5.97
C ASN A 147 -5.56 -5.59 -7.09
N THR A 148 -6.75 -6.16 -7.23
CA THR A 148 -7.86 -5.53 -7.96
C THR A 148 -8.18 -4.17 -7.33
N SER A 149 -8.41 -3.14 -8.16
CA SER A 149 -8.63 -1.77 -7.69
C SER A 149 -9.76 -1.70 -6.65
N GLY A 150 -9.52 -0.97 -5.56
CA GLY A 150 -10.48 -0.80 -4.46
C GLY A 150 -10.27 -1.77 -3.29
N ARG A 151 -9.77 -2.98 -3.50
CA ARG A 151 -9.54 -3.99 -2.44
C ARG A 151 -8.30 -3.66 -1.59
N PRO A 152 -8.17 -4.23 -0.37
CA PRO A 152 -6.97 -4.09 0.46
C PRO A 152 -5.71 -4.56 -0.25
N SER A 153 -4.60 -3.83 -0.13
CA SER A 153 -3.33 -4.19 -0.77
C SER A 153 -2.80 -5.53 -0.22
N PRO A 154 -2.29 -6.43 -1.08
CA PRO A 154 -1.85 -7.75 -0.63
C PRO A 154 -0.50 -7.69 0.08
N THR A 155 -0.46 -8.31 1.27
CA THR A 155 0.75 -8.53 2.07
C THR A 155 1.26 -9.97 1.97
N LEU A 156 0.48 -10.85 1.33
CA LEU A 156 0.77 -12.26 1.09
C LEU A 156 0.50 -12.62 -0.37
N ALA A 157 1.30 -13.53 -0.93
CA ALA A 157 1.16 -13.98 -2.32
C ALA A 157 -0.18 -14.65 -2.62
N GLN A 158 -0.81 -15.28 -1.62
CA GLN A 158 -2.14 -15.87 -1.79
C GLN A 158 -3.19 -14.84 -2.22
N TYR A 159 -3.18 -13.63 -1.63
CA TYR A 159 -4.11 -12.55 -1.98
C TYR A 159 -3.78 -11.92 -3.34
N VAL A 160 -2.50 -11.93 -3.74
CA VAL A 160 -2.11 -11.58 -5.11
C VAL A 160 -2.72 -12.60 -6.09
N LYS A 161 -2.62 -13.90 -5.78
CA LYS A 161 -3.19 -14.95 -6.63
C LYS A 161 -4.71 -14.83 -6.76
N GLU A 162 -5.42 -14.58 -5.67
CA GLU A 162 -6.88 -14.36 -5.70
C GLU A 162 -7.28 -13.24 -6.68
N ASP A 163 -6.54 -12.14 -6.67
CA ASP A 163 -6.88 -10.97 -7.45
C ASP A 163 -6.38 -11.03 -8.91
N MET A 164 -5.23 -11.69 -9.16
CA MET A 164 -4.48 -11.59 -10.41
C MET A 164 -4.36 -12.92 -11.18
N ASP A 165 -4.83 -14.06 -10.66
CA ASP A 165 -4.76 -15.33 -11.40
C ASP A 165 -5.46 -15.22 -12.76
N GLY A 166 -4.79 -15.72 -13.79
CA GLY A 166 -5.26 -15.64 -15.17
C GLY A 166 -5.12 -14.27 -15.84
N ARG A 167 -4.65 -13.23 -15.13
CA ARG A 167 -4.51 -11.86 -15.64
C ARG A 167 -3.05 -11.45 -15.87
N ILE A 168 -2.10 -12.14 -15.23
CA ILE A 168 -0.66 -11.86 -15.26
C ILE A 168 0.14 -13.14 -15.47
N GLU A 169 1.36 -13.02 -15.93
CA GLU A 169 2.21 -14.16 -16.29
C GLU A 169 2.76 -14.87 -15.05
N MET A 170 3.24 -14.12 -14.04
CA MET A 170 3.96 -14.72 -12.89
C MET A 170 3.72 -13.96 -11.59
N ILE A 171 3.78 -14.69 -10.49
CA ILE A 171 3.86 -14.17 -9.12
C ILE A 171 5.15 -14.71 -8.49
N LEU A 172 6.04 -13.82 -8.08
CA LEU A 172 7.17 -14.13 -7.22
C LEU A 172 6.66 -14.11 -5.78
N ASP A 173 6.62 -15.26 -5.14
CA ASP A 173 6.15 -15.40 -3.76
C ASP A 173 7.34 -15.34 -2.80
N GLY A 174 7.36 -14.34 -1.91
CA GLY A 174 8.40 -14.16 -0.90
C GLY A 174 8.30 -15.13 0.30
N GLY A 175 7.36 -16.07 0.30
CA GLY A 175 7.17 -17.11 1.32
C GLY A 175 6.55 -16.61 2.63
N GLU A 176 6.72 -15.35 2.98
CA GLU A 176 6.26 -14.76 4.24
C GLU A 176 5.47 -13.47 4.01
N GLU A 177 4.75 -13.04 5.05
CA GLU A 177 4.11 -11.72 5.06
C GLU A 177 5.17 -10.60 4.99
N VAL A 178 4.86 -9.52 4.25
CA VAL A 178 5.76 -8.37 4.11
C VAL A 178 6.00 -7.67 5.46
N GLY A 179 7.16 -6.99 5.60
CA GLY A 179 7.60 -6.48 6.90
C GLY A 179 6.80 -5.29 7.44
N ILE A 180 6.31 -4.38 6.57
CA ILE A 180 5.65 -3.12 6.97
C ILE A 180 4.13 -3.20 6.85
N GLY A 181 3.60 -3.80 5.79
CA GLY A 181 2.16 -4.03 5.59
C GLY A 181 1.38 -2.85 4.99
N LEU A 182 1.93 -1.64 4.97
CA LEU A 182 1.33 -0.46 4.35
C LEU A 182 2.26 0.11 3.27
N GLU A 183 1.68 0.79 2.28
CA GLU A 183 2.45 1.38 1.18
C GLU A 183 3.43 2.47 1.66
N SER A 184 4.47 2.69 0.85
CA SER A 184 5.51 3.70 1.09
C SER A 184 4.97 5.10 1.32
N THR A 185 5.68 5.89 2.11
CA THR A 185 5.50 7.35 2.18
C THR A 185 5.76 7.95 0.81
N ILE A 186 4.93 8.90 0.37
CA ILE A 186 5.14 9.64 -0.89
C ILE A 186 5.38 11.11 -0.55
N VAL A 187 6.51 11.63 -1.02
CA VAL A 187 6.92 13.03 -0.87
C VAL A 187 7.08 13.67 -2.25
N ASP A 188 6.40 14.79 -2.46
CA ASP A 188 6.56 15.64 -3.64
C ASP A 188 7.74 16.60 -3.42
N LEU A 189 8.74 16.52 -4.29
CA LEU A 189 9.96 17.34 -4.27
C LEU A 189 10.02 18.31 -5.45
N THR A 190 8.90 18.56 -6.13
CA THR A 190 8.83 19.48 -7.27
C THR A 190 8.67 20.93 -6.86
N GLY A 191 8.30 21.21 -5.61
CA GLY A 191 8.22 22.54 -5.00
C GLY A 191 9.44 22.86 -4.14
N ASP A 192 9.46 24.08 -3.57
CA ASP A 192 10.54 24.54 -2.70
C ASP A 192 10.57 23.82 -1.35
N ILE A 193 9.40 23.42 -0.84
CA ILE A 193 9.24 22.69 0.42
C ILE A 193 8.73 21.29 0.09
N PRO A 194 9.42 20.21 0.56
CA PRO A 194 8.93 18.85 0.44
C PRO A 194 7.54 18.69 1.02
N MET A 195 6.62 18.04 0.29
CA MET A 195 5.23 17.85 0.70
C MET A 195 4.84 16.38 0.73
N ILE A 196 4.38 15.89 1.88
CA ILE A 196 3.85 14.52 2.00
C ILE A 196 2.49 14.46 1.31
N LEU A 197 2.38 13.62 0.28
CA LEU A 197 1.13 13.32 -0.43
C LEU A 197 0.48 12.01 0.03
N ARG A 198 1.22 11.16 0.68
CA ARG A 198 0.73 9.91 1.29
C ARG A 198 1.57 9.57 2.51
N PRO A 199 1.01 9.53 3.72
CA PRO A 199 1.74 9.09 4.90
C PRO A 199 2.04 7.60 4.82
N GLY A 200 3.18 7.18 5.37
CA GLY A 200 3.65 5.80 5.44
C GLY A 200 4.65 5.62 6.57
N TYR A 201 5.48 4.57 6.48
CA TYR A 201 6.45 4.24 7.51
C TYR A 201 7.48 5.34 7.77
N VAL A 202 7.94 6.02 6.73
CA VAL A 202 8.79 7.21 6.88
C VAL A 202 7.88 8.38 7.28
N THR A 203 7.96 8.80 8.54
CA THR A 203 7.09 9.81 9.13
C THR A 203 7.54 11.23 8.78
N GLN A 204 6.66 12.23 8.97
CA GLN A 204 7.01 13.64 8.79
C GLN A 204 8.22 14.02 9.64
N LYS A 205 8.24 13.62 10.92
CA LYS A 205 9.38 13.90 11.82
C LYS A 205 10.69 13.33 11.30
N MET A 206 10.70 12.11 10.77
CA MET A 206 11.91 11.51 10.17
C MET A 206 12.38 12.28 8.93
N LEU A 207 11.46 12.79 8.11
CA LEU A 207 11.80 13.61 6.95
C LEU A 207 12.35 14.98 7.35
N GLU A 208 11.81 15.60 8.40
CA GLU A 208 12.26 16.89 8.94
C GLU A 208 13.68 16.80 9.53
N GLU A 209 14.15 15.64 9.99
CA GLU A 209 15.55 15.42 10.38
C GLU A 209 16.54 15.66 9.20
N VAL A 210 16.06 15.55 7.96
CA VAL A 210 16.86 15.72 6.73
C VAL A 210 16.55 17.02 6.01
N ALA A 211 15.26 17.41 5.95
CA ALA A 211 14.75 18.48 5.10
C ALA A 211 14.47 19.81 5.87
N ASN A 212 14.64 19.83 7.19
CA ASN A 212 14.31 20.93 8.12
C ASN A 212 12.82 21.28 8.19
N GLN A 213 12.12 21.36 7.05
CA GLN A 213 10.69 21.62 6.94
C GLN A 213 10.08 20.64 5.94
N VAL A 214 8.94 20.05 6.30
CA VAL A 214 8.13 19.17 5.44
C VAL A 214 6.67 19.48 5.68
N ASP A 215 5.95 19.81 4.63
CA ASP A 215 4.52 20.03 4.70
C ASP A 215 3.73 18.73 4.46
N VAL A 216 2.48 18.71 4.91
CA VAL A 216 1.54 17.61 4.66
C VAL A 216 0.38 18.15 3.83
N ASP A 217 0.05 17.49 2.73
CA ASP A 217 -1.08 17.88 1.89
C ASP A 217 -2.39 17.73 2.68
N LYS A 218 -3.10 18.84 2.88
CA LYS A 218 -4.35 18.89 3.66
C LYS A 218 -5.46 18.01 3.07
N THR A 219 -5.37 17.66 1.78
CA THR A 219 -6.36 16.81 1.10
C THR A 219 -6.22 15.32 1.44
N ILE A 220 -5.18 14.94 2.17
CA ILE A 220 -4.94 13.53 2.57
C ILE A 220 -6.08 12.98 3.44
N LEU A 221 -6.69 13.83 4.26
CA LEU A 221 -7.78 13.47 5.18
C LEU A 221 -9.16 13.93 4.67
N ASP A 222 -9.22 14.66 3.53
CA ASP A 222 -10.47 15.19 2.98
C ASP A 222 -11.15 14.20 2.03
N ALA A 223 -12.33 13.71 2.42
CA ALA A 223 -13.16 12.81 1.62
C ALA A 223 -13.67 13.45 0.31
N ASN A 224 -13.73 14.78 0.22
CA ASN A 224 -14.36 15.53 -0.88
C ASN A 224 -13.33 16.10 -1.88
N CYS A 225 -12.09 15.69 -1.85
CA CYS A 225 -11.07 16.20 -2.76
C CYS A 225 -11.32 15.74 -4.20
N HIS A 226 -11.70 16.66 -5.07
CA HIS A 226 -11.93 16.44 -6.52
C HIS A 226 -10.70 16.73 -7.38
N LEU A 227 -9.55 17.05 -6.80
CA LEU A 227 -8.32 17.35 -7.53
C LEU A 227 -7.78 16.10 -8.23
N ARG A 228 -7.10 16.31 -9.38
CA ARG A 228 -6.41 15.24 -10.09
C ARG A 228 -5.33 14.64 -9.18
N PRO A 229 -5.28 13.30 -9.01
CA PRO A 229 -4.32 12.68 -8.10
C PRO A 229 -2.90 12.88 -8.63
N LYS A 230 -2.03 13.48 -7.81
CA LYS A 230 -0.59 13.59 -8.05
C LYS A 230 0.17 12.30 -7.68
N ALA A 231 -0.44 11.46 -6.85
CA ALA A 231 0.15 10.24 -6.34
C ALA A 231 -0.89 9.11 -6.19
N PRO A 232 -0.45 7.84 -6.22
CA PRO A 232 -1.33 6.69 -5.93
C PRO A 232 -1.99 6.79 -4.56
N GLY A 233 -3.30 6.48 -4.46
CA GLY A 233 -4.03 6.42 -3.20
C GLY A 233 -4.58 7.76 -2.69
N MET A 234 -4.49 8.86 -3.47
CA MET A 234 -5.08 10.15 -3.10
C MET A 234 -6.58 10.21 -3.38
N ARG A 235 -7.07 9.57 -4.44
CA ARG A 235 -8.46 9.61 -4.91
C ARG A 235 -9.01 8.19 -5.01
N TYR A 236 -10.31 8.05 -5.12
CA TYR A 236 -11.07 6.80 -5.23
C TYR A 236 -11.21 6.01 -3.92
N ARG A 237 -12.25 5.17 -3.83
CA ARG A 237 -12.40 4.21 -2.73
C ARG A 237 -11.24 3.21 -2.80
N HIS A 238 -10.45 3.14 -1.76
CA HIS A 238 -9.28 2.26 -1.68
C HIS A 238 -9.32 1.42 -0.42
N TYR A 239 -8.70 0.25 -0.47
CA TYR A 239 -8.47 -0.62 0.69
C TYR A 239 -9.74 -1.19 1.32
N ALA A 240 -10.90 -1.05 0.64
CA ALA A 240 -12.18 -1.43 1.21
C ALA A 240 -12.35 -2.96 1.23
N PRO A 241 -12.70 -3.53 2.39
CA PRO A 241 -13.21 -4.90 2.46
C PRO A 241 -14.59 -5.01 1.78
N LYS A 242 -15.11 -6.24 1.66
CA LYS A 242 -16.47 -6.48 1.14
C LYS A 242 -17.54 -6.04 2.13
N GLY A 243 -17.31 -6.30 3.44
CA GLY A 243 -18.19 -5.88 4.52
C GLY A 243 -18.14 -4.37 4.78
N ASP A 244 -19.22 -3.81 5.31
CA ASP A 244 -19.29 -2.41 5.66
C ASP A 244 -18.53 -2.12 6.96
N LEU A 245 -17.44 -1.35 6.84
CA LEU A 245 -16.55 -1.01 7.95
C LEU A 245 -16.93 0.35 8.55
N THR A 246 -17.11 0.38 9.87
CA THR A 246 -17.28 1.59 10.68
C THR A 246 -16.18 1.70 11.73
N ILE A 247 -15.56 2.88 11.83
CA ILE A 247 -14.58 3.22 12.85
C ILE A 247 -15.30 3.86 14.03
N ILE A 248 -15.06 3.39 15.24
CA ILE A 248 -15.59 3.99 16.47
C ILE A 248 -14.46 4.75 17.16
N GLU A 249 -14.67 6.03 17.42
CA GLU A 249 -13.69 6.95 17.98
C GLU A 249 -14.19 7.60 19.25
N GLY A 250 -13.31 7.71 20.28
CA GLY A 250 -13.64 8.29 21.57
C GLY A 250 -12.74 7.77 22.68
N ALA A 251 -13.21 7.89 23.93
CA ALA A 251 -12.52 7.30 25.08
C ALA A 251 -12.55 5.76 25.00
N GLN A 252 -11.43 5.10 25.30
CA GLN A 252 -11.26 3.66 25.09
C GLN A 252 -12.38 2.80 25.67
N ASP A 253 -12.87 3.13 26.88
CA ASP A 253 -13.95 2.37 27.50
C ASP A 253 -15.29 2.59 26.78
N ALA A 254 -15.60 3.83 26.36
CA ALA A 254 -16.79 4.15 25.56
C ALA A 254 -16.75 3.46 24.19
N VAL A 255 -15.60 3.45 23.54
CA VAL A 255 -15.38 2.73 22.25
C VAL A 255 -15.66 1.24 22.41
N LYS A 256 -15.13 0.58 23.46
CA LYS A 256 -15.37 -0.84 23.73
C LYS A 256 -16.85 -1.14 23.93
N GLU A 257 -17.53 -0.32 24.75
CA GLU A 257 -18.96 -0.48 25.05
C GLU A 257 -19.79 -0.31 23.76
N ALA A 258 -19.55 0.74 22.99
CA ALA A 258 -20.25 1.02 21.74
C ALA A 258 -20.05 -0.09 20.69
N ILE A 259 -18.82 -0.58 20.49
CA ILE A 259 -18.56 -1.70 19.56
C ILE A 259 -19.29 -2.97 20.03
N CYS A 260 -19.28 -3.29 21.32
CA CYS A 260 -19.99 -4.45 21.85
C CYS A 260 -21.51 -4.33 21.65
N GLU A 261 -22.10 -3.16 21.92
CA GLU A 261 -23.53 -2.93 21.74
C GLU A 261 -23.94 -3.04 20.26
N LYS A 262 -23.23 -2.32 19.36
CA LYS A 262 -23.47 -2.36 17.92
C LYS A 262 -23.30 -3.76 17.34
N SER A 263 -22.29 -4.50 17.80
CA SER A 263 -22.08 -5.87 17.37
C SER A 263 -23.23 -6.80 17.79
N ARG A 264 -23.71 -6.69 19.03
CA ARG A 264 -24.88 -7.47 19.49
C ARG A 264 -26.13 -7.13 18.69
N GLN A 265 -26.39 -5.84 18.43
CA GLN A 265 -27.53 -5.41 17.64
C GLN A 265 -27.45 -5.95 16.21
N ALA A 266 -26.34 -5.75 15.51
CA ALA A 266 -26.14 -6.24 14.15
C ALA A 266 -26.27 -7.77 14.05
N THR A 267 -25.74 -8.50 15.05
CA THR A 267 -25.91 -9.97 15.12
C THR A 267 -27.37 -10.36 15.34
N ALA A 268 -28.12 -9.64 16.17
CA ALA A 268 -29.55 -9.87 16.38
C ALA A 268 -30.38 -9.61 15.11
N ASP A 269 -29.94 -8.66 14.27
CA ASP A 269 -30.53 -8.36 12.96
C ASP A 269 -30.11 -9.36 11.87
N GLY A 270 -29.31 -10.38 12.21
CA GLY A 270 -28.93 -11.48 11.34
C GLY A 270 -27.64 -11.28 10.54
N HIS A 271 -26.87 -10.23 10.82
CA HIS A 271 -25.60 -9.96 10.16
C HIS A 271 -24.44 -10.74 10.79
N ARG A 272 -23.46 -11.09 9.97
CA ARG A 272 -22.17 -11.65 10.39
C ARG A 272 -21.22 -10.51 10.69
N VAL A 273 -20.86 -10.33 11.96
CA VAL A 273 -20.05 -9.20 12.43
C VAL A 273 -18.59 -9.57 12.62
N GLY A 274 -17.67 -8.70 12.16
CA GLY A 274 -16.24 -8.76 12.42
C GLY A 274 -15.76 -7.57 13.25
N ILE A 275 -14.79 -7.79 14.15
CA ILE A 275 -14.19 -6.72 14.94
C ILE A 275 -12.68 -6.71 14.73
N ILE A 276 -12.12 -5.56 14.34
CA ILE A 276 -10.70 -5.27 14.37
C ILE A 276 -10.39 -4.76 15.78
N ALA A 277 -9.71 -5.57 16.55
CA ALA A 277 -9.35 -5.31 17.96
C ALA A 277 -7.84 -5.05 18.09
N THR A 278 -7.44 -4.55 19.24
CA THR A 278 -6.05 -4.61 19.70
C THR A 278 -5.88 -5.74 20.73
N ASP A 279 -4.64 -6.10 21.07
CA ASP A 279 -4.37 -7.13 22.09
C ASP A 279 -5.01 -6.75 23.43
N GLU A 280 -5.05 -5.44 23.74
CA GLU A 280 -5.60 -4.88 24.97
C GLU A 280 -7.13 -5.01 25.07
N THR A 281 -7.84 -5.07 23.94
CA THR A 281 -9.31 -5.03 23.91
C THR A 281 -9.95 -6.34 23.43
N MET A 282 -9.17 -7.23 22.81
CA MET A 282 -9.64 -8.47 22.20
C MET A 282 -10.47 -9.35 23.15
N GLU A 283 -10.01 -9.53 24.40
CA GLU A 283 -10.71 -10.38 25.36
C GLU A 283 -12.05 -9.76 25.79
N SER A 284 -12.12 -8.44 25.94
CA SER A 284 -13.37 -7.74 26.22
C SER A 284 -14.42 -7.94 25.13
N TYR A 285 -14.01 -7.87 23.85
CA TYR A 285 -14.90 -8.12 22.72
C TYR A 285 -15.36 -9.58 22.65
N ARG A 286 -14.49 -10.55 22.93
CA ARG A 286 -14.85 -11.98 22.98
C ARG A 286 -15.95 -12.27 23.98
N GLN A 287 -15.88 -11.61 25.14
CA GLN A 287 -16.86 -11.84 26.22
C GLN A 287 -18.18 -11.10 26.02
N ASN A 288 -18.19 -9.97 25.27
CA ASN A 288 -19.31 -9.03 25.33
C ASN A 288 -19.94 -8.68 23.97
N SER A 289 -19.43 -9.14 22.80
CA SER A 289 -19.84 -8.60 21.51
C SER A 289 -20.78 -9.47 20.67
N ASN A 290 -20.83 -10.79 20.83
CA ASN A 290 -21.48 -11.73 19.91
C ASN A 290 -20.94 -11.69 18.44
N ALA A 291 -19.78 -11.09 18.18
CA ALA A 291 -19.18 -11.05 16.86
C ALA A 291 -18.81 -12.45 16.35
N ALA A 292 -19.00 -12.70 15.05
CA ALA A 292 -18.64 -13.95 14.40
C ALA A 292 -17.12 -14.13 14.30
N SER A 293 -16.37 -13.01 14.19
CA SER A 293 -14.91 -13.02 14.14
C SER A 293 -14.33 -11.79 14.81
N ILE A 294 -13.28 -11.99 15.63
CA ILE A 294 -12.54 -10.92 16.31
C ILE A 294 -11.06 -11.18 16.05
N LYS A 295 -10.40 -10.20 15.42
CA LYS A 295 -8.97 -10.32 15.09
C LYS A 295 -8.18 -9.17 15.68
N SER A 296 -7.07 -9.49 16.34
CA SER A 296 -6.14 -8.48 16.83
C SER A 296 -5.18 -8.04 15.73
N VAL A 297 -4.99 -6.73 15.60
CA VAL A 297 -3.92 -6.13 14.78
C VAL A 297 -2.58 -6.07 15.54
N GLY A 298 -2.53 -6.52 16.79
CA GLY A 298 -1.39 -6.41 17.70
C GLY A 298 -1.64 -5.42 18.83
N SER A 299 -0.61 -5.15 19.64
CA SER A 299 -0.71 -4.15 20.70
C SER A 299 -0.85 -2.75 20.13
N ARG A 300 -1.72 -1.93 20.73
CA ARG A 300 -1.90 -0.52 20.39
C ARG A 300 -0.59 0.30 20.50
N LEU A 301 0.34 -0.16 21.35
CA LEU A 301 1.64 0.48 21.54
C LEU A 301 2.68 0.07 20.46
N ASP A 302 2.39 -0.94 19.66
CA ASP A 302 3.23 -1.39 18.55
C ASP A 302 2.57 -1.04 17.20
N GLU A 303 2.71 0.23 16.80
CA GLU A 303 2.17 0.70 15.51
C GLU A 303 2.70 -0.11 14.30
N ALA A 304 3.92 -0.69 14.40
CA ALA A 304 4.47 -1.51 13.34
C ALA A 304 3.71 -2.84 13.18
N ALA A 305 3.34 -3.48 14.28
CA ALA A 305 2.48 -4.68 14.26
C ALA A 305 1.09 -4.37 13.70
N VAL A 306 0.49 -3.25 14.14
CA VAL A 306 -0.82 -2.78 13.65
C VAL A 306 -0.78 -2.55 12.14
N GLY A 307 0.21 -1.80 11.65
CA GLY A 307 0.35 -1.53 10.21
C GLY A 307 0.53 -2.80 9.38
N ARG A 308 1.33 -3.75 9.88
CA ARG A 308 1.59 -5.04 9.21
C ARG A 308 0.32 -5.87 9.08
N SER A 309 -0.50 -5.93 10.11
CA SER A 309 -1.66 -6.82 10.20
C SER A 309 -2.92 -6.27 9.53
N LEU A 310 -3.04 -4.94 9.36
CA LEU A 310 -4.30 -4.29 8.97
C LEU A 310 -4.89 -4.87 7.67
N TYR A 311 -4.13 -4.88 6.58
CA TYR A 311 -4.65 -5.37 5.29
C TYR A 311 -4.91 -6.86 5.27
N ARG A 312 -4.07 -7.65 5.96
CA ARG A 312 -4.28 -9.09 6.10
C ARG A 312 -5.61 -9.37 6.79
N ILE A 313 -5.90 -8.70 7.90
CA ILE A 313 -7.15 -8.89 8.65
C ILE A 313 -8.38 -8.49 7.81
N LEU A 314 -8.31 -7.38 7.05
CA LEU A 314 -9.39 -7.01 6.15
C LEU A 314 -9.64 -8.07 5.07
N ARG A 315 -8.58 -8.72 4.55
CA ARG A 315 -8.70 -9.83 3.60
C ARG A 315 -9.28 -11.09 4.25
N GLU A 316 -8.83 -11.43 5.44
CA GLU A 316 -9.36 -12.57 6.20
C GLU A 316 -10.85 -12.42 6.50
N PHE A 317 -11.32 -11.20 6.78
CA PHE A 317 -12.75 -10.93 6.95
C PHE A 317 -13.54 -11.09 5.64
N ASP A 318 -12.93 -10.73 4.50
CA ASP A 318 -13.50 -11.01 3.17
C ASP A 318 -13.68 -12.52 2.92
N ASP A 319 -12.71 -13.33 3.34
CA ASP A 319 -12.74 -14.79 3.20
C ASP A 319 -13.81 -15.42 4.11
N GLU A 320 -14.01 -14.84 5.29
CA GLU A 320 -15.05 -15.26 6.23
C GLU A 320 -16.46 -14.76 5.85
N ASN A 321 -16.60 -13.95 4.79
CA ASN A 321 -17.86 -13.36 4.32
C ASN A 321 -18.61 -12.64 5.43
N LEU A 322 -17.95 -11.68 6.09
CA LEU A 322 -18.54 -10.84 7.11
C LEU A 322 -19.25 -9.64 6.46
N ASP A 323 -20.44 -9.29 7.01
CA ASP A 323 -21.31 -8.23 6.45
C ASP A 323 -20.97 -6.86 7.01
N ILE A 324 -20.73 -6.81 8.33
CA ILE A 324 -20.48 -5.58 9.10
C ILE A 324 -19.18 -5.71 9.86
N LEU A 325 -18.37 -4.67 9.78
CA LEU A 325 -17.07 -4.61 10.43
C LEU A 325 -16.99 -3.39 11.34
N PHE A 326 -16.45 -3.58 12.54
CA PHE A 326 -16.14 -2.48 13.45
C PHE A 326 -14.64 -2.43 13.73
N SER A 327 -14.10 -1.22 13.87
CA SER A 327 -12.72 -0.97 14.26
C SER A 327 -12.64 0.13 15.30
N GLU A 328 -11.69 0.00 16.22
CA GLU A 328 -11.24 1.12 17.03
C GLU A 328 -10.45 2.12 16.15
N SER A 329 -10.35 3.39 16.60
CA SER A 329 -9.42 4.37 16.02
C SER A 329 -8.01 4.20 16.59
N PHE A 330 -7.01 4.70 15.84
CA PHE A 330 -5.60 4.71 16.21
C PHE A 330 -5.05 6.14 16.28
N ALA A 331 -3.81 6.31 16.72
CA ALA A 331 -3.17 7.62 16.81
C ALA A 331 -3.04 8.28 15.41
N GLU A 332 -3.22 9.60 15.37
CA GLU A 332 -3.08 10.40 14.15
C GLU A 332 -1.69 11.05 14.00
N SER A 333 -0.71 10.57 14.76
CA SER A 333 0.69 11.03 14.72
C SER A 333 1.63 9.89 14.40
N GLY A 334 2.83 10.19 13.94
CA GLY A 334 3.83 9.18 13.62
C GLY A 334 3.37 8.21 12.53
N PHE A 335 3.62 6.91 12.72
CA PHE A 335 3.15 5.88 11.82
C PHE A 335 1.64 5.61 11.96
N GLY A 336 1.06 5.94 13.13
CA GLY A 336 -0.39 5.89 13.35
C GLY A 336 -1.18 6.72 12.34
N GLN A 337 -0.65 7.87 11.88
CA GLN A 337 -1.26 8.66 10.82
C GLN A 337 -1.42 7.86 9.50
N ALA A 338 -0.44 7.02 9.16
CA ALA A 338 -0.55 6.16 7.99
C ALA A 338 -1.61 5.08 8.18
N ILE A 339 -1.67 4.47 9.36
CA ILE A 339 -2.68 3.46 9.73
C ILE A 339 -4.08 4.07 9.61
N MET A 340 -4.33 5.21 10.28
CA MET A 340 -5.63 5.89 10.21
C MET A 340 -6.01 6.33 8.79
N ASN A 341 -5.07 6.83 8.01
CA ASN A 341 -5.33 7.18 6.60
C ASN A 341 -5.84 5.97 5.79
N ARG A 342 -5.29 4.76 6.02
CA ARG A 342 -5.72 3.53 5.34
C ARG A 342 -7.06 3.04 5.87
N LEU A 343 -7.25 3.09 7.18
CA LEU A 343 -8.48 2.66 7.84
C LEU A 343 -9.67 3.55 7.46
N LEU A 344 -9.49 4.88 7.46
CA LEU A 344 -10.50 5.85 6.99
C LEU A 344 -10.92 5.58 5.55
N LYS A 345 -9.97 5.33 4.64
CA LYS A 345 -10.29 5.00 3.24
C LYS A 345 -10.96 3.63 3.09
N ALA A 346 -10.58 2.65 3.90
CA ALA A 346 -11.23 1.33 3.94
C ALA A 346 -12.68 1.44 4.41
N ALA A 347 -12.94 2.28 5.42
CA ALA A 347 -14.26 2.56 5.96
C ALA A 347 -15.10 3.54 5.10
N GLY A 348 -14.54 4.07 3.99
CA GLY A 348 -15.22 5.11 3.21
C GLY A 348 -15.53 6.37 4.04
N HIS A 349 -14.66 6.68 5.02
CA HIS A 349 -14.80 7.76 6.00
C HIS A 349 -15.99 7.64 6.96
N HIS A 350 -16.54 6.42 7.14
CA HIS A 350 -17.57 6.19 8.16
C HIS A 350 -16.91 6.13 9.54
N VAL A 351 -17.02 7.21 10.30
CA VAL A 351 -16.52 7.35 11.67
C VAL A 351 -17.68 7.75 12.57
N GLU A 352 -17.82 7.09 13.70
CA GLU A 352 -18.77 7.44 14.73
C GLU A 352 -18.05 7.85 16.02
N GLN A 353 -18.43 8.98 16.59
CA GLN A 353 -17.91 9.53 17.84
C GLN A 353 -18.73 9.04 19.04
N VAL A 354 -18.08 8.62 20.13
CA VAL A 354 -18.71 8.14 21.36
C VAL A 354 -18.10 8.74 22.61
#